data_c120ffa97e80334c27dc5d5e84394977
#
_entry.id   c120ffa97e80334c27dc5d5e84394977
#
_cell.length_a   1.000
_cell.length_b   1.000
_cell.length_c   1.000
_cell.angle_alpha   90.00
_cell.angle_beta   90.00
_cell.angle_gamma   90.00
#
_symmetry.space_group_name_H-M   'P 1'
#
loop_
_entity.id
_entity.type
_entity.pdbx_description
1 polymer ?
#
loop_
_entity_poly.entity_id
_entity_poly.type
_entity_poly.pdbx_seq_one_letter_code
_entity_poly.pdbx_strand_id
1 'polypeptide(L)'
;MSIAYGLALLGRQVSVLDEGDDAIRAARGNFGLLWVQGKGYRMSPYARWTRESVALWPRFAAALQADTGIDIHLRQRGGFQLCLSDAEMAEESRRLDWLRDAFAGDYPFEQLDAAQLRARLPGIGPDVVGGCFSPMDGHVNPLKLLRSLFAACQSRGVRLINGHRVDAIDAIAKGFELRAGAQCWSARQVVLAAGLGNRALGAMVGLDVPVQPNRGQILVTERLEPFLHYPTTYVRQTDEGTLQLGDSHESTGLDDGTGSQVMAAIARRAVQCFPRLGQVRLVRAWGALRVMSSDGFPIYETPPSCPGLSVVSCHSGVTLAAVHALRLAPWIAGEFDDSAVKPFGLQRFNLPTEARHVG
;
A
#
# COMPACT_ATOMS: atom_id res chain seq x y z
N MET A 1 -7.17 -8.96 -3.10
CA MET A 1 -8.11 -8.66 -4.22
C MET A 1 -7.39 -8.36 -5.54
N SER A 2 -6.37 -7.46 -5.62
CA SER A 2 -5.68 -7.16 -6.89
C SER A 2 -5.09 -8.40 -7.58
N ILE A 3 -4.48 -9.31 -6.82
CA ILE A 3 -3.96 -10.58 -7.34
C ILE A 3 -5.10 -11.47 -7.85
N ALA A 4 -6.19 -11.58 -7.10
CA ALA A 4 -7.36 -12.37 -7.51
C ALA A 4 -7.95 -11.84 -8.83
N TYR A 5 -8.06 -10.52 -8.96
CA TYR A 5 -8.46 -9.87 -10.19
C TYR A 5 -7.50 -10.17 -11.34
N GLY A 6 -6.18 -10.04 -11.11
CA GLY A 6 -5.17 -10.34 -12.12
C GLY A 6 -5.20 -11.80 -12.60
N LEU A 7 -5.35 -12.74 -11.66
CA LEU A 7 -5.48 -14.17 -12.01
C LEU A 7 -6.77 -14.44 -12.80
N ALA A 8 -7.88 -13.78 -12.45
CA ALA A 8 -9.13 -13.87 -13.20
C ALA A 8 -9.00 -13.29 -14.63
N LEU A 9 -8.23 -12.21 -14.81
CA LEU A 9 -7.89 -11.68 -16.15
C LEU A 9 -7.16 -12.69 -17.02
N LEU A 10 -6.37 -13.60 -16.42
CA LEU A 10 -5.68 -14.70 -17.08
C LEU A 10 -6.56 -15.95 -17.26
N GLY A 11 -7.85 -15.86 -17.00
CA GLY A 11 -8.78 -16.97 -17.11
C GLY A 11 -8.62 -18.06 -16.04
N ARG A 12 -7.91 -17.78 -14.93
CA ARG A 12 -7.77 -18.73 -13.83
C ARG A 12 -9.05 -18.77 -13.00
N GLN A 13 -9.42 -19.97 -12.54
CA GLN A 13 -10.49 -20.13 -11.56
C GLN A 13 -9.93 -19.75 -10.17
N VAL A 14 -10.53 -18.74 -9.54
CA VAL A 14 -10.05 -18.18 -8.29
C VAL A 14 -11.13 -18.25 -7.21
N SER A 15 -10.75 -18.68 -6.02
CA SER A 15 -11.53 -18.53 -4.79
C SER A 15 -10.74 -17.72 -3.78
N VAL A 16 -11.38 -16.77 -3.13
CA VAL A 16 -10.78 -15.96 -2.05
C VAL A 16 -11.48 -16.33 -0.76
N LEU A 17 -10.73 -16.90 0.18
CA LEU A 17 -11.18 -17.16 1.55
C LEU A 17 -10.77 -15.98 2.42
N ASP A 18 -11.72 -15.43 3.16
CA ASP A 18 -11.48 -14.32 4.09
C ASP A 18 -12.18 -14.60 5.42
N GLU A 19 -11.54 -14.31 6.52
CA GLU A 19 -12.11 -14.55 7.85
C GLU A 19 -13.30 -13.63 8.18
N GLY A 20 -13.45 -12.53 7.40
CA GLY A 20 -14.68 -11.75 7.39
C GLY A 20 -14.94 -11.02 8.70
N ASP A 21 -13.97 -10.35 9.28
CA ASP A 21 -14.20 -9.49 10.42
C ASP A 21 -14.68 -8.09 10.01
N ASP A 22 -15.31 -7.39 10.94
CA ASP A 22 -15.76 -6.00 10.76
C ASP A 22 -14.69 -4.98 11.16
N ALA A 23 -13.49 -5.43 11.58
CA ALA A 23 -12.41 -4.58 12.01
C ALA A 23 -11.86 -3.72 10.86
N ILE A 24 -11.33 -2.56 11.19
CA ILE A 24 -10.65 -1.68 10.23
C ILE A 24 -9.28 -2.28 9.93
N ARG A 25 -9.22 -3.10 8.89
CA ARG A 25 -7.96 -3.66 8.38
C ARG A 25 -7.19 -2.63 7.57
N ALA A 26 -5.90 -2.88 7.35
CA ALA A 26 -5.02 -2.03 6.55
C ALA A 26 -5.63 -1.58 5.22
N ALA A 27 -6.34 -2.46 4.51
CA ALA A 27 -6.99 -2.14 3.25
C ALA A 27 -8.14 -1.12 3.39
N ARG A 28 -8.91 -1.16 4.48
CA ARG A 28 -10.02 -0.23 4.76
C ARG A 28 -9.54 1.06 5.41
N GLY A 29 -8.45 0.99 6.21
CA GLY A 29 -7.87 2.14 6.89
C GLY A 29 -6.84 2.91 6.07
N ASN A 30 -6.71 2.63 4.77
CA ASN A 30 -5.67 3.21 3.93
C ASN A 30 -5.91 4.70 3.64
N PHE A 31 -4.82 5.47 3.59
CA PHE A 31 -4.84 6.90 3.27
C PHE A 31 -5.13 7.18 1.79
N GLY A 32 -4.84 6.25 0.88
CA GLY A 32 -5.16 6.34 -0.55
C GLY A 32 -4.09 6.97 -1.43
N LEU A 33 -2.86 7.12 -0.96
CA LEU A 33 -1.77 7.63 -1.78
C LEU A 33 -1.25 6.59 -2.78
N LEU A 34 -1.00 7.05 -4.00
CA LEU A 34 -0.05 6.47 -4.94
C LEU A 34 1.24 7.24 -4.75
N TRP A 35 2.25 6.62 -4.16
CA TRP A 35 3.41 7.35 -3.70
C TRP A 35 4.71 6.70 -4.13
N VAL A 36 5.56 7.48 -4.80
CA VAL A 36 6.86 7.05 -5.32
C VAL A 36 7.99 7.73 -4.56
N GLN A 37 7.83 9.00 -4.19
CA GLN A 37 8.83 9.77 -3.45
C GLN A 37 9.34 9.00 -2.22
N GLY A 38 10.65 8.82 -2.12
CA GLY A 38 11.29 8.11 -1.02
C GLY A 38 11.06 6.59 -0.98
N LYS A 39 10.21 6.03 -1.85
CA LYS A 39 9.99 4.58 -1.91
C LYS A 39 11.20 3.87 -2.51
N GLY A 40 11.69 2.86 -1.79
CA GLY A 40 12.85 2.09 -2.23
C GLY A 40 14.19 2.80 -1.98
N TYR A 41 14.23 3.80 -1.09
CA TYR A 41 15.50 4.31 -0.59
C TYR A 41 16.34 3.15 -0.05
N ARG A 42 17.57 3.01 -0.54
CA ARG A 42 18.50 1.90 -0.30
C ARG A 42 17.99 0.51 -0.74
N MET A 43 16.97 0.45 -1.58
CA MET A 43 16.42 -0.78 -2.18
C MET A 43 15.94 -0.46 -3.61
N SER A 44 16.86 -0.29 -4.53
CA SER A 44 16.56 0.11 -5.92
C SER A 44 15.56 -0.84 -6.63
N PRO A 45 15.54 -2.16 -6.39
CA PRO A 45 14.48 -3.03 -6.93
C PRO A 45 13.09 -2.60 -6.50
N TYR A 46 12.91 -2.17 -5.24
CA TYR A 46 11.61 -1.69 -4.76
C TYR A 46 11.21 -0.35 -5.37
N ALA A 47 12.17 0.55 -5.55
CA ALA A 47 11.90 1.81 -6.25
C ALA A 47 11.46 1.54 -7.72
N ARG A 48 12.11 0.62 -8.44
CA ARG A 48 11.71 0.21 -9.80
C ARG A 48 10.31 -0.38 -9.81
N TRP A 49 10.04 -1.31 -8.90
CA TRP A 49 8.73 -1.98 -8.77
C TRP A 49 7.60 -0.99 -8.47
N THR A 50 7.87 0.00 -7.62
CA THR A 50 6.91 1.06 -7.30
C THR A 50 6.66 1.98 -8.50
N ARG A 51 7.70 2.38 -9.23
CA ARG A 51 7.58 3.16 -10.48
C ARG A 51 6.79 2.41 -11.53
N GLU A 52 7.07 1.13 -11.73
CA GLU A 52 6.29 0.29 -12.65
C GLU A 52 4.82 0.25 -12.25
N SER A 53 4.55 0.11 -10.95
CA SER A 53 3.17 0.11 -10.46
C SER A 53 2.44 1.40 -10.81
N VAL A 54 3.03 2.57 -10.54
CA VAL A 54 2.36 3.85 -10.82
C VAL A 54 2.21 4.12 -12.31
N ALA A 55 3.10 3.61 -13.16
CA ALA A 55 2.95 3.64 -14.60
C ALA A 55 1.79 2.75 -15.11
N LEU A 56 1.50 1.67 -14.44
CA LEU A 56 0.38 0.76 -14.76
C LEU A 56 -0.98 1.24 -14.25
N TRP A 57 -1.01 2.19 -13.31
CA TRP A 57 -2.25 2.63 -12.67
C TRP A 57 -3.31 3.16 -13.62
N PRO A 58 -3.02 3.99 -14.64
CA PRO A 58 -4.05 4.46 -15.57
C PRO A 58 -4.76 3.30 -16.29
N ARG A 59 -3.99 2.31 -16.76
CA ARG A 59 -4.54 1.09 -17.42
C ARG A 59 -5.37 0.26 -16.44
N PHE A 60 -4.86 0.09 -15.22
CA PHE A 60 -5.56 -0.68 -14.18
C PHE A 60 -6.87 -0.03 -13.77
N ALA A 61 -6.88 1.30 -13.56
CA ALA A 61 -8.09 2.06 -13.23
C ALA A 61 -9.14 1.99 -14.35
N ALA A 62 -8.72 2.15 -15.61
CA ALA A 62 -9.59 2.04 -16.77
C ALA A 62 -10.23 0.65 -16.88
N ALA A 63 -9.45 -0.41 -16.64
CA ALA A 63 -9.96 -1.78 -16.66
C ALA A 63 -10.99 -2.02 -15.54
N LEU A 64 -10.73 -1.56 -14.33
CA LEU A 64 -11.67 -1.64 -13.21
C LEU A 64 -12.96 -0.88 -13.50
N GLN A 65 -12.88 0.32 -14.07
CA GLN A 65 -14.05 1.12 -14.43
C GLN A 65 -14.86 0.46 -15.54
N ALA A 66 -14.20 -0.13 -16.55
CA ALA A 66 -14.88 -0.87 -17.61
C ALA A 66 -15.64 -2.10 -17.07
N ASP A 67 -15.03 -2.84 -16.12
CA ASP A 67 -15.64 -4.04 -15.53
C ASP A 67 -16.79 -3.73 -14.55
N THR A 68 -16.79 -2.55 -13.92
CA THR A 68 -17.66 -2.28 -12.75
C THR A 68 -18.51 -1.02 -12.85
N GLY A 69 -18.18 -0.11 -13.75
CA GLY A 69 -18.77 1.24 -13.80
C GLY A 69 -18.34 2.16 -12.62
N ILE A 70 -17.47 1.70 -11.70
CA ILE A 70 -17.07 2.48 -10.52
C ILE A 70 -15.87 3.35 -10.84
N ASP A 71 -16.03 4.69 -10.77
CA ASP A 71 -14.89 5.61 -10.76
C ASP A 71 -14.22 5.58 -9.37
N ILE A 72 -12.97 5.13 -9.34
CA ILE A 72 -12.15 5.09 -8.12
C ILE A 72 -11.49 6.43 -7.80
N HIS A 73 -11.79 7.46 -8.59
CA HIS A 73 -11.22 8.81 -8.47
C HIS A 73 -9.69 8.82 -8.48
N LEU A 74 -9.09 8.13 -9.46
CA LEU A 74 -7.65 8.23 -9.69
C LEU A 74 -7.28 9.65 -10.10
N ARG A 75 -6.38 10.27 -9.34
CA ARG A 75 -5.77 11.56 -9.64
C ARG A 75 -4.26 11.42 -9.53
N GLN A 76 -3.59 11.31 -10.67
CA GLN A 76 -2.14 11.12 -10.76
C GLN A 76 -1.52 12.33 -11.47
N ARG A 77 -1.56 13.47 -10.79
CA ARG A 77 -1.07 14.77 -11.27
C ARG A 77 0.22 15.20 -10.58
N GLY A 78 0.76 14.37 -9.71
CA GLY A 78 1.86 14.63 -8.82
C GLY A 78 1.42 14.71 -7.36
N GLY A 79 2.40 14.85 -6.46
CA GLY A 79 2.19 14.97 -5.02
C GLY A 79 3.33 15.74 -4.35
N PHE A 80 3.07 16.30 -3.19
CA PHE A 80 4.01 17.11 -2.45
C PHE A 80 4.38 16.48 -1.10
N GLN A 81 5.68 16.39 -0.84
CA GLN A 81 6.22 16.20 0.50
C GLN A 81 6.49 17.59 1.09
N LEU A 82 5.76 17.97 2.14
CA LEU A 82 5.97 19.25 2.82
C LEU A 82 6.88 19.05 4.03
N CYS A 83 7.85 19.95 4.19
CA CYS A 83 8.83 19.95 5.28
C CYS A 83 8.61 21.14 6.21
N LEU A 84 8.58 20.88 7.52
CA LEU A 84 8.40 21.88 8.57
C LEU A 84 9.72 22.28 9.24
N SER A 85 10.85 21.70 8.80
CA SER A 85 12.18 22.05 9.27
C SER A 85 13.22 21.79 8.20
N ASP A 86 14.38 22.46 8.33
CA ASP A 86 15.54 22.23 7.46
C ASP A 86 16.06 20.80 7.59
N ALA A 87 15.92 20.18 8.76
CA ALA A 87 16.31 18.79 8.98
C ALA A 87 15.43 17.83 8.15
N GLU A 88 14.11 18.06 8.11
CA GLU A 88 13.20 17.28 7.25
C GLU A 88 13.56 17.48 5.77
N MET A 89 13.84 18.72 5.36
CA MET A 89 14.21 19.03 3.98
C MET A 89 15.51 18.34 3.57
N ALA A 90 16.52 18.37 4.44
CA ALA A 90 17.81 17.70 4.20
C ALA A 90 17.67 16.19 4.11
N GLU A 91 16.79 15.56 4.93
CA GLU A 91 16.53 14.12 4.87
C GLU A 91 15.84 13.73 3.57
N GLU A 92 14.78 14.46 3.17
CA GLU A 92 14.07 14.17 1.91
C GLU A 92 14.98 14.41 0.69
N SER A 93 15.81 15.45 0.71
CA SER A 93 16.80 15.69 -0.34
C SER A 93 17.76 14.52 -0.49
N ARG A 94 18.35 14.03 0.61
CA ARG A 94 19.25 12.86 0.58
C ARG A 94 18.57 11.61 0.00
N ARG A 95 17.31 11.36 0.34
CA ARG A 95 16.55 10.20 -0.18
C ARG A 95 16.32 10.29 -1.67
N LEU A 96 15.90 11.47 -2.14
CA LEU A 96 15.59 11.69 -3.54
C LEU A 96 16.85 11.76 -4.40
N ASP A 97 17.93 12.35 -3.91
CA ASP A 97 19.22 12.36 -4.60
C ASP A 97 19.78 10.94 -4.76
N TRP A 98 19.71 10.12 -3.69
CA TRP A 98 20.09 8.71 -3.78
C TRP A 98 19.25 7.96 -4.82
N LEU A 99 17.95 8.19 -4.86
CA LEU A 99 17.06 7.56 -5.84
C LEU A 99 17.40 8.03 -7.26
N ARG A 100 17.66 9.33 -7.47
CA ARG A 100 18.09 9.84 -8.77
C ARG A 100 19.38 9.19 -9.24
N ASP A 101 20.35 9.03 -8.36
CA ASP A 101 21.63 8.38 -8.67
C ASP A 101 21.41 6.89 -8.98
N ALA A 102 20.60 6.17 -8.21
CA ALA A 102 20.26 4.77 -8.44
C ALA A 102 19.51 4.52 -9.78
N PHE A 103 18.95 5.57 -10.37
CA PHE A 103 18.28 5.54 -11.66
C PHE A 103 19.07 6.28 -12.78
N ALA A 104 20.35 6.55 -12.56
CA ALA A 104 21.22 7.25 -13.51
C ALA A 104 20.60 8.59 -14.01
N GLY A 105 19.97 9.34 -13.11
CA GLY A 105 19.30 10.60 -13.38
C GLY A 105 17.83 10.51 -13.80
N ASP A 106 17.34 9.33 -14.17
CA ASP A 106 15.93 9.11 -14.56
C ASP A 106 15.02 8.87 -13.33
N TYR A 107 14.96 9.86 -12.44
CA TYR A 107 14.01 9.86 -11.31
C TYR A 107 13.46 11.28 -11.12
N PRO A 108 12.31 11.60 -11.75
CA PRO A 108 11.80 12.96 -11.80
C PRO A 108 11.26 13.41 -10.45
N PHE A 109 11.86 14.47 -9.92
CA PHE A 109 11.37 15.21 -8.77
C PHE A 109 11.89 16.65 -8.82
N GLU A 110 11.27 17.52 -8.05
CA GLU A 110 11.68 18.90 -7.87
C GLU A 110 11.82 19.17 -6.37
N GLN A 111 12.91 19.81 -5.98
CA GLN A 111 13.08 20.41 -4.65
C GLN A 111 12.60 21.85 -4.73
N LEU A 112 11.75 22.24 -3.80
CA LEU A 112 11.07 23.53 -3.81
C LEU A 112 11.29 24.25 -2.48
N ASP A 113 11.69 25.50 -2.54
CA ASP A 113 11.69 26.37 -1.37
C ASP A 113 10.26 26.82 -0.99
N ALA A 114 10.13 27.50 0.12
CA ALA A 114 8.84 27.96 0.64
C ALA A 114 8.11 28.90 -0.33
N ALA A 115 8.82 29.75 -1.08
CA ALA A 115 8.22 30.67 -2.04
C ALA A 115 7.67 29.95 -3.26
N GLN A 116 8.43 29.01 -3.80
CA GLN A 116 8.03 28.15 -4.91
C GLN A 116 6.82 27.27 -4.54
N LEU A 117 6.82 26.73 -3.31
CA LEU A 117 5.67 25.97 -2.81
C LEU A 117 4.42 26.81 -2.68
N ARG A 118 4.51 28.05 -2.14
CA ARG A 118 3.36 28.95 -2.02
C ARG A 118 2.76 29.30 -3.37
N ALA A 119 3.57 29.40 -4.41
CA ALA A 119 3.09 29.64 -5.77
C ALA A 119 2.29 28.45 -6.32
N ARG A 120 2.64 27.20 -5.98
CA ARG A 120 1.98 25.98 -6.44
C ARG A 120 0.83 25.50 -5.55
N LEU A 121 0.94 25.74 -4.24
CA LEU A 121 -0.03 25.36 -3.22
C LEU A 121 -0.44 26.59 -2.42
N PRO A 122 -1.32 27.44 -2.95
CA PRO A 122 -1.82 28.61 -2.23
C PRO A 122 -2.46 28.20 -0.89
N GLY A 123 -2.10 28.92 0.18
CA GLY A 123 -2.63 28.67 1.52
C GLY A 123 -1.81 27.69 2.37
N ILE A 124 -0.62 27.29 1.95
CA ILE A 124 0.32 26.61 2.86
C ILE A 124 0.76 27.54 3.99
N GLY A 125 1.03 26.93 5.16
CA GLY A 125 1.39 27.66 6.37
C GLY A 125 2.78 28.31 6.31
N PRO A 126 3.03 29.32 7.16
CA PRO A 126 4.32 29.98 7.26
C PRO A 126 5.41 29.04 7.78
N ASP A 127 5.06 28.01 8.55
CA ASP A 127 5.98 27.04 9.12
C ASP A 127 6.57 26.09 8.07
N VAL A 128 6.01 26.04 6.85
CA VAL A 128 6.54 25.21 5.76
C VAL A 128 7.80 25.86 5.20
N VAL A 129 8.94 25.25 5.45
CA VAL A 129 10.28 25.75 5.03
C VAL A 129 10.62 25.39 3.59
N GLY A 130 10.05 24.29 3.08
CA GLY A 130 10.30 23.78 1.75
C GLY A 130 9.60 22.44 1.54
N GLY A 131 9.93 21.75 0.46
CA GLY A 131 9.41 20.43 0.17
C GLY A 131 9.85 19.88 -1.17
N CYS A 132 9.32 18.72 -1.51
CA CYS A 132 9.60 18.06 -2.76
C CYS A 132 8.31 17.78 -3.53
N PHE A 133 8.38 17.81 -4.84
CA PHE A 133 7.29 17.43 -5.74
C PHE A 133 7.74 16.30 -6.65
N SER A 134 6.91 15.28 -6.81
CA SER A 134 7.08 14.28 -7.86
C SER A 134 5.86 14.23 -8.76
N PRO A 135 6.04 14.30 -10.11
CA PRO A 135 4.93 14.18 -11.05
C PRO A 135 4.35 12.77 -11.13
N MET A 136 5.07 11.76 -10.61
CA MET A 136 4.63 10.36 -10.61
C MET A 136 3.61 10.05 -9.53
N ASP A 137 3.53 10.87 -8.48
CA ASP A 137 2.64 10.65 -7.35
C ASP A 137 1.18 10.99 -7.66
N GLY A 138 0.31 10.55 -6.78
CA GLY A 138 -1.11 10.79 -6.91
C GLY A 138 -1.91 10.17 -5.77
N HIS A 139 -3.20 10.05 -5.97
CA HIS A 139 -4.09 9.40 -5.02
C HIS A 139 -5.33 8.78 -5.69
N VAL A 140 -5.98 7.90 -4.94
CA VAL A 140 -7.28 7.30 -5.27
C VAL A 140 -8.20 7.37 -4.04
N ASN A 141 -9.48 7.11 -4.24
CA ASN A 141 -10.36 6.76 -3.13
C ASN A 141 -10.18 5.27 -2.80
N PRO A 142 -9.51 4.91 -1.67
CA PRO A 142 -9.14 3.52 -1.37
C PRO A 142 -10.36 2.64 -1.09
N LEU A 143 -11.46 3.19 -0.58
CA LEU A 143 -12.68 2.44 -0.34
C LEU A 143 -13.41 2.14 -1.65
N LYS A 144 -13.45 3.10 -2.58
CA LYS A 144 -13.99 2.87 -3.94
C LYS A 144 -13.11 1.88 -4.71
N LEU A 145 -11.78 1.95 -4.56
CA LEU A 145 -10.87 0.96 -5.13
C LEU A 145 -11.18 -0.44 -4.61
N LEU A 146 -11.33 -0.61 -3.30
CA LEU A 146 -11.64 -1.90 -2.70
C LEU A 146 -12.99 -2.42 -3.20
N ARG A 147 -14.02 -1.57 -3.20
CA ARG A 147 -15.36 -1.90 -3.72
C ARG A 147 -15.30 -2.31 -5.21
N SER A 148 -14.57 -1.56 -6.02
CA SER A 148 -14.39 -1.86 -7.45
C SER A 148 -13.68 -3.20 -7.66
N LEU A 149 -12.63 -3.49 -6.88
CA LEU A 149 -11.93 -4.78 -6.92
C LEU A 149 -12.83 -5.95 -6.54
N PHE A 150 -13.68 -5.80 -5.52
CA PHE A 150 -14.66 -6.84 -5.17
C PHE A 150 -15.65 -7.07 -6.31
N ALA A 151 -16.24 -6.02 -6.84
CA ALA A 151 -17.20 -6.11 -7.95
C ALA A 151 -16.56 -6.69 -9.22
N ALA A 152 -15.35 -6.26 -9.58
CA ALA A 152 -14.61 -6.76 -10.73
C ALA A 152 -14.24 -8.25 -10.58
N CYS A 153 -13.85 -8.68 -9.38
CA CYS A 153 -13.61 -10.09 -9.11
C CYS A 153 -14.88 -10.92 -9.28
N GLN A 154 -16.00 -10.47 -8.73
CA GLN A 154 -17.29 -11.16 -8.85
C GLN A 154 -17.76 -11.23 -10.30
N SER A 155 -17.68 -10.14 -11.07
CA SER A 155 -18.09 -10.12 -12.49
C SER A 155 -17.26 -11.08 -13.35
N ARG A 156 -16.03 -11.38 -12.91
CA ARG A 156 -15.13 -12.34 -13.57
C ARG A 156 -15.17 -13.75 -12.98
N GLY A 157 -16.18 -14.06 -12.16
CA GLY A 157 -16.39 -15.40 -11.62
C GLY A 157 -15.49 -15.80 -10.46
N VAL A 158 -14.79 -14.86 -9.83
CA VAL A 158 -14.04 -15.13 -8.58
C VAL A 158 -15.03 -15.42 -7.46
N ARG A 159 -14.87 -16.57 -6.79
CA ARG A 159 -15.70 -16.93 -5.64
C ARG A 159 -15.14 -16.27 -4.38
N LEU A 160 -15.93 -15.38 -3.77
CA LEU A 160 -15.61 -14.72 -2.51
C LEU A 160 -16.28 -15.48 -1.38
N ILE A 161 -15.50 -16.07 -0.49
CA ILE A 161 -15.92 -16.94 0.60
C ILE A 161 -15.54 -16.25 1.92
N ASN A 162 -16.47 -15.47 2.46
CA ASN A 162 -16.26 -14.70 3.69
C ASN A 162 -16.67 -15.51 4.94
N GLY A 163 -16.15 -15.10 6.11
CA GLY A 163 -16.47 -15.73 7.39
C GLY A 163 -15.74 -17.07 7.61
N HIS A 164 -14.67 -17.33 6.85
CA HIS A 164 -13.94 -18.58 6.92
C HIS A 164 -12.47 -18.33 7.20
N ARG A 165 -12.10 -18.33 8.47
CA ARG A 165 -10.71 -18.27 8.91
C ARG A 165 -10.04 -19.63 8.66
N VAL A 166 -9.05 -19.65 7.78
CA VAL A 166 -8.26 -20.86 7.51
C VAL A 166 -7.45 -21.21 8.75
N ASP A 167 -7.63 -22.44 9.24
CA ASP A 167 -6.98 -22.98 10.44
C ASP A 167 -6.01 -24.13 10.12
N ALA A 168 -6.02 -24.68 8.90
CA ALA A 168 -5.03 -25.63 8.43
C ALA A 168 -4.82 -25.49 6.91
N ILE A 169 -3.59 -25.75 6.48
CA ILE A 169 -3.17 -25.87 5.08
C ILE A 169 -2.29 -27.10 4.95
N ASP A 170 -2.78 -28.11 4.25
CA ASP A 170 -2.06 -29.37 4.03
C ASP A 170 -1.68 -29.52 2.56
N ALA A 171 -0.40 -29.83 2.30
CA ALA A 171 0.02 -30.21 0.96
C ALA A 171 -0.48 -31.62 0.63
N ILE A 172 -1.11 -31.78 -0.52
CA ILE A 172 -1.60 -33.06 -1.02
C ILE A 172 -0.95 -33.38 -2.37
N ALA A 173 -1.17 -34.59 -2.90
CA ALA A 173 -0.51 -35.07 -4.12
C ALA A 173 -0.62 -34.14 -5.34
N LYS A 174 -1.70 -33.34 -5.45
CA LYS A 174 -1.94 -32.41 -6.57
C LYS A 174 -2.37 -31.01 -6.12
N GLY A 175 -1.66 -30.44 -5.14
CA GLY A 175 -1.93 -29.09 -4.63
C GLY A 175 -2.11 -29.05 -3.12
N PHE A 176 -3.18 -28.43 -2.66
CA PHE A 176 -3.42 -28.12 -1.27
C PHE A 176 -4.86 -28.40 -0.86
N GLU A 177 -5.04 -28.79 0.39
CA GLU A 177 -6.30 -28.79 1.11
C GLU A 177 -6.25 -27.69 2.18
N LEU A 178 -7.28 -26.84 2.20
CA LEU A 178 -7.43 -25.77 3.18
C LEU A 178 -8.66 -26.06 4.04
N ARG A 179 -8.53 -25.92 5.34
CA ARG A 179 -9.65 -26.09 6.29
C ARG A 179 -9.96 -24.80 7.03
N ALA A 180 -11.25 -24.60 7.29
CA ALA A 180 -11.77 -23.58 8.16
C ALA A 180 -12.94 -24.17 8.96
N GLY A 181 -12.68 -24.61 10.17
CA GLY A 181 -13.61 -25.39 10.98
C GLY A 181 -14.02 -26.70 10.27
N ALA A 182 -15.33 -26.87 10.02
CA ALA A 182 -15.85 -28.05 9.31
C ALA A 182 -15.81 -27.95 7.77
N GLN A 183 -15.43 -26.80 7.21
CA GLN A 183 -15.36 -26.59 5.78
C GLN A 183 -13.98 -26.92 5.25
N CYS A 184 -13.95 -27.46 4.01
CA CYS A 184 -12.71 -27.85 3.34
C CYS A 184 -12.74 -27.45 1.87
N TRP A 185 -11.62 -26.98 1.36
CA TRP A 185 -11.43 -26.61 -0.06
C TRP A 185 -10.12 -27.20 -0.58
N SER A 186 -10.12 -27.61 -1.84
CA SER A 186 -8.91 -28.04 -2.53
C SER A 186 -8.54 -27.04 -3.62
N ALA A 187 -7.25 -26.77 -3.78
CA ALA A 187 -6.70 -25.93 -4.81
C ALA A 187 -5.36 -26.46 -5.31
N ARG A 188 -5.05 -26.24 -6.59
CA ARG A 188 -3.71 -26.59 -7.13
C ARG A 188 -2.63 -25.61 -6.65
N GLN A 189 -3.01 -24.36 -6.48
CA GLN A 189 -2.13 -23.28 -6.04
C GLN A 189 -2.79 -22.50 -4.93
N VAL A 190 -2.00 -22.01 -3.97
CA VAL A 190 -2.44 -21.19 -2.85
C VAL A 190 -1.61 -19.91 -2.80
N VAL A 191 -2.29 -18.78 -2.60
CA VAL A 191 -1.64 -17.49 -2.38
C VAL A 191 -1.96 -17.01 -0.97
N LEU A 192 -0.96 -16.96 -0.12
CA LEU A 192 -1.07 -16.36 1.21
C LEU A 192 -1.01 -14.84 1.07
N ALA A 193 -2.17 -14.17 1.15
CA ALA A 193 -2.32 -12.73 1.01
C ALA A 193 -3.11 -12.12 2.19
N ALA A 194 -3.02 -12.74 3.36
CA ALA A 194 -3.78 -12.40 4.57
C ALA A 194 -3.13 -11.30 5.44
N GLY A 195 -2.16 -10.56 4.89
CA GLY A 195 -1.50 -9.48 5.62
C GLY A 195 -0.77 -9.97 6.87
N LEU A 196 -1.15 -9.49 8.07
CA LEU A 196 -0.56 -9.96 9.33
C LEU A 196 -0.83 -11.45 9.59
N GLY A 197 -1.93 -11.99 9.08
CA GLY A 197 -2.27 -13.41 9.14
C GLY A 197 -1.28 -14.32 8.39
N ASN A 198 -0.50 -13.77 7.46
CA ASN A 198 0.51 -14.55 6.73
C ASN A 198 1.56 -15.17 7.64
N ARG A 199 1.83 -14.59 8.81
CA ARG A 199 2.74 -15.20 9.80
C ARG A 199 2.20 -16.55 10.30
N ALA A 200 0.94 -16.60 10.67
CA ALA A 200 0.29 -17.82 11.13
C ALA A 200 0.08 -18.83 10.00
N LEU A 201 -0.40 -18.37 8.84
CA LEU A 201 -0.63 -19.24 7.68
C LEU A 201 0.68 -19.79 7.12
N GLY A 202 1.76 -19.00 7.10
CA GLY A 202 3.09 -19.46 6.70
C GLY A 202 3.62 -20.57 7.60
N ALA A 203 3.43 -20.43 8.91
CA ALA A 203 3.85 -21.46 9.88
C ALA A 203 3.16 -22.81 9.65
N MET A 204 1.92 -22.83 9.15
CA MET A 204 1.20 -24.08 8.81
C MET A 204 1.89 -24.88 7.68
N VAL A 205 2.67 -24.20 6.85
CA VAL A 205 3.41 -24.80 5.71
C VAL A 205 4.94 -24.73 5.90
N GLY A 206 5.39 -24.51 7.14
CA GLY A 206 6.81 -24.51 7.50
C GLY A 206 7.59 -23.27 7.07
N LEU A 207 6.91 -22.14 6.80
CA LEU A 207 7.54 -20.88 6.42
C LEU A 207 7.48 -19.85 7.57
N ASP A 208 8.61 -19.22 7.86
CA ASP A 208 8.63 -18.01 8.69
C ASP A 208 8.40 -16.77 7.79
N VAL A 209 7.27 -16.10 8.00
CA VAL A 209 6.93 -14.87 7.30
C VAL A 209 7.07 -13.70 8.29
N PRO A 210 8.18 -12.94 8.25
CA PRO A 210 8.52 -11.93 9.26
C PRO A 210 7.72 -10.64 9.08
N VAL A 211 6.43 -10.69 9.34
CA VAL A 211 5.53 -9.53 9.33
C VAL A 211 5.11 -9.16 10.74
N GLN A 212 4.99 -7.86 10.98
CA GLN A 212 4.58 -7.29 12.26
C GLN A 212 3.64 -6.10 12.05
N PRO A 213 2.75 -5.82 13.02
CA PRO A 213 1.88 -4.66 12.96
C PRO A 213 2.63 -3.36 13.23
N ASN A 214 2.23 -2.29 12.55
CA ASN A 214 2.60 -0.93 12.86
C ASN A 214 1.35 -0.06 12.73
N ARG A 215 0.88 0.50 13.85
CA ARG A 215 -0.33 1.31 13.83
C ARG A 215 -0.10 2.66 13.18
N GLY A 216 -1.03 3.05 12.32
CA GLY A 216 -1.15 4.40 11.79
C GLY A 216 -2.53 4.95 12.08
N GLN A 217 -2.60 6.18 12.58
CA GLN A 217 -3.87 6.87 12.83
C GLN A 217 -4.17 7.87 11.74
N ILE A 218 -5.44 8.00 11.41
CA ILE A 218 -5.96 8.94 10.40
C ILE A 218 -7.12 9.71 11.02
N LEU A 219 -7.14 11.03 10.80
CA LEU A 219 -8.26 11.91 11.14
C LEU A 219 -8.99 12.29 9.85
N VAL A 220 -10.30 12.48 9.96
CA VAL A 220 -11.14 12.94 8.85
C VAL A 220 -11.88 14.20 9.26
N THR A 221 -11.87 15.20 8.40
CA THR A 221 -12.58 16.46 8.60
C THR A 221 -14.01 16.38 8.09
N GLU A 222 -14.82 17.38 8.46
CA GLU A 222 -16.03 17.71 7.73
C GLU A 222 -15.72 18.01 6.25
N ARG A 223 -16.75 18.06 5.40
CA ARG A 223 -16.60 18.39 3.99
C ARG A 223 -16.27 19.87 3.81
N LEU A 224 -15.31 20.13 2.95
CA LEU A 224 -14.89 21.48 2.55
C LEU A 224 -14.99 21.62 1.04
N GLU A 225 -15.15 22.85 0.56
CA GLU A 225 -14.97 23.15 -0.85
C GLU A 225 -13.58 22.70 -1.32
N PRO A 226 -13.45 22.18 -2.54
CA PRO A 226 -12.17 21.72 -3.08
C PRO A 226 -11.14 22.85 -3.09
N PHE A 227 -10.00 22.63 -2.44
CA PHE A 227 -8.88 23.57 -2.45
C PHE A 227 -7.52 22.88 -2.60
N LEU A 228 -7.43 21.60 -2.21
CA LEU A 228 -6.19 20.85 -2.26
C LEU A 228 -6.23 19.86 -3.44
N HIS A 229 -5.73 20.30 -4.58
CA HIS A 229 -5.78 19.56 -5.84
C HIS A 229 -4.68 18.48 -5.98
N TYR A 230 -3.66 18.54 -5.12
CA TYR A 230 -2.56 17.58 -5.04
C TYR A 230 -2.56 16.94 -3.66
N PRO A 231 -2.34 15.64 -3.56
CA PRO A 231 -2.10 15.03 -2.26
C PRO A 231 -0.75 15.49 -1.71
N THR A 232 -0.69 15.59 -0.40
CA THR A 232 0.58 15.63 0.33
C THR A 232 0.74 14.35 1.13
N THR A 233 1.91 14.09 1.68
CA THR A 233 2.14 12.91 2.53
C THR A 233 1.22 12.89 3.75
N TYR A 234 0.85 14.07 4.27
CA TYR A 234 0.11 14.21 5.54
C TYR A 234 -1.32 14.71 5.39
N VAL A 235 -1.66 15.31 4.26
CA VAL A 235 -3.01 15.89 4.02
C VAL A 235 -3.44 15.56 2.60
N ARG A 236 -4.63 14.99 2.47
CA ARG A 236 -5.25 14.69 1.18
C ARG A 236 -6.72 15.07 1.21
N GLN A 237 -7.19 15.81 0.21
CA GLN A 237 -8.61 16.03 0.02
C GLN A 237 -9.22 14.91 -0.81
N THR A 238 -10.34 14.36 -0.34
CA THR A 238 -11.08 13.30 -1.03
C THR A 238 -11.98 13.90 -2.10
N ASP A 239 -12.45 13.04 -3.01
CA ASP A 239 -13.46 13.41 -4.00
C ASP A 239 -14.81 13.85 -3.39
N GLU A 240 -15.06 13.48 -2.15
CA GLU A 240 -16.26 13.85 -1.39
C GLU A 240 -16.11 15.16 -0.62
N GLY A 241 -14.93 15.80 -0.70
CA GLY A 241 -14.63 17.08 -0.07
C GLY A 241 -14.06 16.99 1.35
N THR A 242 -14.05 15.81 1.99
CA THR A 242 -13.38 15.65 3.30
C THR A 242 -11.87 15.66 3.13
N LEU A 243 -11.14 16.06 4.18
CA LEU A 243 -9.70 15.82 4.22
C LEU A 243 -9.39 14.64 5.13
N GLN A 244 -8.46 13.83 4.68
CA GLN A 244 -7.76 12.87 5.51
C GLN A 244 -6.45 13.49 5.97
N LEU A 245 -6.20 13.42 7.27
CA LEU A 245 -4.98 13.91 7.91
C LEU A 245 -4.27 12.70 8.50
N GLY A 246 -3.02 12.52 8.20
CA GLY A 246 -2.18 11.41 8.65
C GLY A 246 -0.76 11.89 8.84
N ASP A 247 0.16 11.04 9.22
CA ASP A 247 -0.12 9.73 9.76
C ASP A 247 0.71 9.55 11.04
N SER A 248 0.63 8.39 11.65
CA SER A 248 1.50 8.00 12.75
C SER A 248 2.17 6.66 12.47
N HIS A 249 3.24 6.37 13.22
CA HIS A 249 3.96 5.10 13.19
C HIS A 249 4.16 4.62 14.64
N GLU A 250 3.35 3.67 15.07
CA GLU A 250 3.29 3.25 16.46
C GLU A 250 3.49 1.75 16.60
N SER A 251 4.32 1.34 17.54
CA SER A 251 4.57 -0.06 17.90
C SER A 251 3.66 -0.46 19.07
N THR A 252 2.39 -0.74 18.80
CA THR A 252 1.35 -1.04 19.80
C THR A 252 0.86 -2.49 19.76
N GLY A 253 1.59 -3.38 19.08
CA GLY A 253 1.12 -4.73 18.85
C GLY A 253 -0.15 -4.74 17.98
N LEU A 254 -1.15 -5.52 18.37
CA LEU A 254 -2.40 -5.66 17.62
C LEU A 254 -3.48 -4.62 18.02
N ASP A 255 -3.14 -3.63 18.84
CA ASP A 255 -4.06 -2.54 19.18
C ASP A 255 -4.23 -1.58 17.99
N ASP A 256 -5.44 -1.52 17.43
CA ASP A 256 -5.84 -0.65 16.32
C ASP A 256 -6.66 0.58 16.79
N GLY A 257 -6.68 0.85 18.09
CA GLY A 257 -7.34 2.00 18.68
C GLY A 257 -6.70 3.34 18.30
N THR A 258 -7.28 4.44 18.80
CA THR A 258 -6.76 5.79 18.62
C THR A 258 -6.35 6.42 19.95
N GLY A 259 -5.30 7.26 19.94
CA GLY A 259 -4.81 7.97 21.11
C GLY A 259 -4.88 9.49 20.93
N SER A 260 -5.38 10.20 21.94
CA SER A 260 -5.58 11.65 21.89
C SER A 260 -4.30 12.44 21.63
N GLN A 261 -3.17 12.01 22.18
CA GLN A 261 -1.87 12.65 21.97
C GLN A 261 -1.43 12.55 20.52
N VAL A 262 -1.57 11.37 19.89
CA VAL A 262 -1.21 11.14 18.49
C VAL A 262 -2.16 11.90 17.56
N MET A 263 -3.48 11.86 17.85
CA MET A 263 -4.45 12.66 17.09
C MET A 263 -4.13 14.16 17.15
N ALA A 264 -3.74 14.68 18.31
CA ALA A 264 -3.34 16.08 18.47
C ALA A 264 -2.06 16.41 17.69
N ALA A 265 -1.08 15.50 17.62
CA ALA A 265 0.13 15.67 16.83
C ALA A 265 -0.17 15.72 15.33
N ILE A 266 -1.01 14.80 14.83
CA ILE A 266 -1.45 14.78 13.43
C ILE A 266 -2.19 16.08 13.09
N ALA A 267 -3.15 16.49 13.92
CA ALA A 267 -3.93 17.72 13.70
C ALA A 267 -3.02 18.95 13.71
N ARG A 268 -2.08 19.06 14.65
CA ARG A 268 -1.12 20.18 14.72
C ARG A 268 -0.28 20.27 13.45
N ARG A 269 0.29 19.15 12.97
CA ARG A 269 1.07 19.11 11.74
C ARG A 269 0.23 19.55 10.53
N ALA A 270 -1.02 19.08 10.45
CA ALA A 270 -1.93 19.47 9.37
C ALA A 270 -2.22 20.98 9.39
N VAL A 271 -2.42 21.58 10.58
CA VAL A 271 -2.65 23.04 10.74
C VAL A 271 -1.38 23.83 10.42
N GLN A 272 -0.19 23.35 10.79
CA GLN A 272 1.07 23.99 10.40
C GLN A 272 1.25 23.97 8.87
N CYS A 273 0.90 22.86 8.20
CA CYS A 273 0.95 22.80 6.74
C CYS A 273 -0.14 23.67 6.07
N PHE A 274 -1.35 23.68 6.64
CA PHE A 274 -2.51 24.41 6.09
C PHE A 274 -3.30 25.09 7.21
N PRO A 275 -3.00 26.34 7.59
CA PRO A 275 -3.60 27.05 8.74
C PRO A 275 -5.12 27.10 8.74
N ARG A 276 -5.74 27.09 7.56
CA ARG A 276 -7.21 27.04 7.44
C ARG A 276 -7.84 25.84 8.14
N LEU A 277 -7.09 24.74 8.32
CA LEU A 277 -7.57 23.54 9.00
C LEU A 277 -7.77 23.73 10.50
N GLY A 278 -7.22 24.79 11.09
CA GLY A 278 -7.45 25.14 12.51
C GLY A 278 -8.90 25.50 12.84
N GLN A 279 -9.73 25.77 11.85
CA GLN A 279 -11.15 26.11 12.01
C GLN A 279 -12.09 24.95 11.59
N VAL A 280 -11.53 23.80 11.19
CA VAL A 280 -12.29 22.71 10.60
C VAL A 280 -12.57 21.63 11.66
N ARG A 281 -13.78 21.09 11.65
CA ARG A 281 -14.19 20.04 12.58
C ARG A 281 -13.66 18.68 12.16
N LEU A 282 -13.17 17.92 13.12
CA LEU A 282 -12.88 16.51 12.94
C LEU A 282 -14.16 15.71 13.17
N VAL A 283 -14.55 14.88 12.22
CA VAL A 283 -15.79 14.10 12.27
C VAL A 283 -15.55 12.62 12.51
N ARG A 284 -14.32 12.15 12.27
CA ARG A 284 -13.94 10.75 12.48
C ARG A 284 -12.44 10.60 12.68
N ALA A 285 -12.05 9.57 13.45
CA ALA A 285 -10.68 9.08 13.55
C ALA A 285 -10.70 7.55 13.55
N TRP A 286 -9.62 6.93 13.08
CA TRP A 286 -9.38 5.50 13.22
C TRP A 286 -7.90 5.21 13.25
N GLY A 287 -7.54 4.06 13.86
CA GLY A 287 -6.25 3.43 13.72
C GLY A 287 -6.36 2.24 12.75
N ALA A 288 -5.28 1.91 12.08
CA ALA A 288 -5.17 0.72 11.26
C ALA A 288 -3.75 0.14 11.36
N LEU A 289 -3.66 -1.18 11.34
CA LEU A 289 -2.39 -1.90 11.48
C LEU A 289 -1.78 -2.12 10.10
N ARG A 290 -0.67 -1.43 9.81
CA ARG A 290 0.15 -1.72 8.63
C ARG A 290 0.78 -3.09 8.75
N VAL A 291 0.93 -3.76 7.64
CA VAL A 291 1.64 -5.04 7.53
C VAL A 291 3.09 -4.73 7.18
N MET A 292 3.95 -4.67 8.19
CA MET A 292 5.36 -4.32 8.03
C MET A 292 6.24 -5.57 8.06
N SER A 293 7.07 -5.74 7.03
CA SER A 293 8.23 -6.63 7.11
C SER A 293 9.32 -6.00 7.98
N SER A 294 10.29 -6.76 8.45
CA SER A 294 11.36 -6.24 9.32
C SER A 294 12.24 -5.18 8.65
N ASP A 295 12.32 -5.17 7.32
CA ASP A 295 13.05 -4.21 6.50
C ASP A 295 12.15 -3.15 5.81
N GLY A 296 10.83 -3.27 5.96
CA GLY A 296 9.85 -2.34 5.38
C GLY A 296 9.52 -2.59 3.91
N PHE A 297 10.13 -3.58 3.25
CA PHE A 297 9.91 -3.89 1.84
C PHE A 297 8.94 -5.06 1.64
N PRO A 298 8.29 -5.19 0.46
CA PRO A 298 7.39 -6.30 0.18
C PRO A 298 8.06 -7.67 0.33
N ILE A 299 7.26 -8.68 0.64
CA ILE A 299 7.65 -10.09 0.60
C ILE A 299 6.85 -10.73 -0.53
N TYR A 300 7.56 -11.26 -1.53
CA TYR A 300 7.02 -12.11 -2.59
C TYR A 300 7.87 -13.39 -2.63
N GLU A 301 7.25 -14.51 -2.39
CA GLU A 301 7.96 -15.80 -2.29
C GLU A 301 7.13 -16.92 -2.93
N THR A 302 7.80 -17.79 -3.66
CA THR A 302 7.31 -19.11 -4.09
C THR A 302 8.31 -20.15 -3.63
N PRO A 303 8.12 -20.68 -2.42
CA PRO A 303 9.15 -21.53 -1.80
C PRO A 303 9.33 -22.84 -2.58
N PRO A 304 10.57 -23.22 -2.96
CA PRO A 304 10.83 -24.49 -3.63
C PRO A 304 10.42 -25.71 -2.81
N SER A 305 10.42 -25.58 -1.47
CA SER A 305 9.97 -26.63 -0.55
C SER A 305 8.47 -26.87 -0.57
N CYS A 306 7.68 -25.95 -1.13
CA CYS A 306 6.23 -26.05 -1.18
C CYS A 306 5.70 -25.57 -2.57
N PRO A 307 5.91 -26.37 -3.64
CA PRO A 307 5.54 -26.00 -5.00
C PRO A 307 4.04 -25.69 -5.12
N GLY A 308 3.70 -24.58 -5.77
CA GLY A 308 2.32 -24.11 -5.91
C GLY A 308 1.85 -23.18 -4.79
N LEU A 309 2.66 -22.97 -3.75
CA LEU A 309 2.41 -21.93 -2.75
C LEU A 309 3.07 -20.62 -3.15
N SER A 310 2.38 -19.50 -2.93
CA SER A 310 2.95 -18.16 -3.02
C SER A 310 2.62 -17.37 -1.77
N VAL A 311 3.57 -16.54 -1.32
CA VAL A 311 3.38 -15.62 -0.19
C VAL A 311 3.49 -14.19 -0.68
N VAL A 312 2.52 -13.35 -0.35
CA VAL A 312 2.49 -11.94 -0.70
C VAL A 312 2.17 -11.10 0.54
N SER A 313 3.11 -10.28 0.95
CA SER A 313 2.93 -9.31 2.04
C SER A 313 3.52 -7.96 1.64
N CYS A 314 2.80 -6.87 1.90
CA CYS A 314 3.33 -5.52 1.71
C CYS A 314 2.52 -4.51 2.51
N HIS A 315 3.13 -3.38 2.88
CA HIS A 315 2.42 -2.28 3.52
C HIS A 315 1.82 -1.28 2.51
N SER A 316 2.40 -1.16 1.32
CA SER A 316 1.99 -0.19 0.28
C SER A 316 0.94 -0.72 -0.70
N GLY A 317 -0.06 -1.47 -0.20
CA GLY A 317 -1.01 -2.21 -1.02
C GLY A 317 -1.80 -1.37 -2.03
N VAL A 318 -2.06 -0.08 -1.76
CA VAL A 318 -2.70 0.81 -2.74
C VAL A 318 -1.71 1.16 -3.85
N THR A 319 -0.55 1.71 -3.54
CA THR A 319 0.47 2.04 -4.55
C THR A 319 0.78 0.83 -5.45
N LEU A 320 0.92 -0.36 -4.87
CA LEU A 320 1.28 -1.59 -5.57
C LEU A 320 0.10 -2.36 -6.19
N ALA A 321 -1.14 -1.88 -6.06
CA ALA A 321 -2.31 -2.62 -6.54
C ALA A 321 -2.25 -2.95 -8.04
N ALA A 322 -1.80 -2.00 -8.86
CA ALA A 322 -1.71 -2.18 -10.31
C ALA A 322 -0.66 -3.23 -10.69
N VAL A 323 0.55 -3.15 -10.10
CA VAL A 323 1.60 -4.13 -10.40
C VAL A 323 1.25 -5.51 -9.85
N HIS A 324 0.54 -5.59 -8.72
CA HIS A 324 0.04 -6.87 -8.19
C HIS A 324 -0.95 -7.54 -9.15
N ALA A 325 -1.84 -6.78 -9.77
CA ALA A 325 -2.79 -7.34 -10.73
C ALA A 325 -2.14 -7.68 -12.08
N LEU A 326 -1.24 -6.82 -12.59
CA LEU A 326 -0.79 -6.86 -13.98
C LEU A 326 0.62 -7.47 -14.18
N ARG A 327 1.37 -7.72 -13.09
CA ARG A 327 2.69 -8.33 -13.12
C ARG A 327 2.83 -9.47 -12.13
N LEU A 328 2.48 -9.24 -10.85
CA LEU A 328 2.64 -10.26 -9.82
C LEU A 328 1.67 -11.44 -10.02
N ALA A 329 0.44 -11.20 -10.44
CA ALA A 329 -0.51 -12.28 -10.75
C ALA A 329 -0.03 -13.17 -11.93
N PRO A 330 0.47 -12.62 -13.07
CA PRO A 330 1.12 -13.42 -14.10
C PRO A 330 2.34 -14.22 -13.60
N TRP A 331 3.18 -13.64 -12.73
CA TRP A 331 4.29 -14.37 -12.12
C TRP A 331 3.79 -15.55 -11.26
N ILE A 332 2.79 -15.36 -10.42
CA ILE A 332 2.14 -16.42 -9.63
C ILE A 332 1.56 -17.52 -10.54
N ALA A 333 1.01 -17.13 -11.69
CA ALA A 333 0.48 -18.07 -12.69
C ALA A 333 1.57 -18.81 -13.50
N GLY A 334 2.86 -18.47 -13.30
CA GLY A 334 3.99 -19.03 -14.05
C GLY A 334 4.15 -18.47 -15.45
N GLU A 335 3.56 -17.30 -15.75
CA GLU A 335 3.57 -16.65 -17.07
C GLU A 335 4.54 -15.46 -17.17
N PHE A 336 5.27 -15.17 -16.10
CA PHE A 336 6.19 -14.05 -16.01
C PHE A 336 7.52 -14.45 -15.36
N ASP A 337 8.63 -13.85 -15.84
CA ASP A 337 9.97 -14.06 -15.29
C ASP A 337 10.08 -13.57 -13.82
N ASP A 338 10.85 -14.26 -13.00
CA ASP A 338 11.02 -13.98 -11.59
C ASP A 338 12.07 -12.91 -11.26
N SER A 339 12.85 -12.46 -12.24
CA SER A 339 13.97 -11.52 -12.04
C SER A 339 13.56 -10.25 -11.29
N ALA A 340 12.38 -9.71 -11.59
CA ALA A 340 11.87 -8.50 -10.96
C ALA A 340 11.38 -8.71 -9.52
N VAL A 341 10.96 -9.93 -9.16
CA VAL A 341 10.39 -10.25 -7.84
C VAL A 341 11.39 -10.95 -6.90
N LYS A 342 12.42 -11.57 -7.45
CA LYS A 342 13.48 -12.27 -6.71
C LYS A 342 14.09 -11.45 -5.55
N PRO A 343 14.34 -10.14 -5.68
CA PRO A 343 14.87 -9.33 -4.57
C PRO A 343 13.94 -9.27 -3.34
N PHE A 344 12.66 -9.64 -3.50
CA PHE A 344 11.67 -9.59 -2.43
C PHE A 344 11.45 -10.93 -1.71
N GLY A 345 12.22 -11.98 -2.07
CA GLY A 345 12.14 -13.31 -1.47
C GLY A 345 12.53 -13.33 0.01
N LEU A 346 12.07 -14.36 0.73
CA LEU A 346 12.34 -14.56 2.16
C LEU A 346 13.83 -14.77 2.48
N GLN A 347 14.63 -15.25 1.52
CA GLN A 347 16.06 -15.50 1.69
C GLN A 347 16.84 -14.26 2.16
N ARG A 348 16.36 -13.04 1.82
CA ARG A 348 17.02 -11.80 2.24
C ARG A 348 17.05 -11.59 3.75
N PHE A 349 16.14 -12.22 4.49
CA PHE A 349 16.10 -12.13 5.95
C PHE A 349 17.13 -13.05 6.63
N ASN A 350 17.72 -14.00 5.91
CA ASN A 350 18.78 -14.87 6.39
C ASN A 350 20.18 -14.25 6.24
N LEU A 351 20.28 -13.10 5.53
CA LEU A 351 21.54 -12.37 5.38
C LEU A 351 21.81 -11.46 6.59
N PRO A 352 23.08 -11.26 6.97
CA PRO A 352 23.46 -10.24 7.95
C PRO A 352 22.88 -8.87 7.59
N THR A 353 22.50 -8.08 8.60
CA THR A 353 21.81 -6.79 8.40
C THR A 353 22.59 -5.83 7.47
N GLU A 354 23.92 -5.87 7.49
CA GLU A 354 24.78 -5.07 6.61
C GLU A 354 24.70 -5.50 5.13
N ALA A 355 24.42 -6.76 4.84
CA ALA A 355 24.29 -7.29 3.47
C ALA A 355 22.88 -7.09 2.88
N ARG A 356 21.88 -6.67 3.67
CA ARG A 356 20.48 -6.53 3.23
C ARG A 356 20.23 -5.29 2.36
N HIS A 357 21.18 -4.37 2.31
CA HIS A 357 21.02 -3.06 1.67
C HIS A 357 22.00 -2.82 0.51
N VAL A 358 22.74 -3.84 0.08
CA VAL A 358 23.67 -3.78 -1.05
C VAL A 358 23.10 -4.60 -2.21
N GLY A 359 22.38 -3.90 -3.11
CA GLY A 359 21.84 -4.50 -4.33
C GLY A 359 21.19 -3.45 -5.20
#